data_bef90143e8c93680b24890d86143ae77
#
_entry.id   bef90143e8c93680b24890d86143ae77
#
_cell.length_a   1.000
_cell.length_b   1.000
_cell.length_c   1.000
_cell.angle_alpha   90.00
_cell.angle_beta   90.00
_cell.angle_gamma   90.00
#
_symmetry.space_group_name_H-M   'P 1'
#
loop_
_entity.id
_entity.type
_entity.pdbx_description
1 polymer ?
#
loop_
_entity_poly.entity_id
_entity_poly.type
_entity_poly.pdbx_seq_one_letter_code
_entity_poly.pdbx_strand_id
1 'polypeptide(L)'
;MTLTEEGKAVARRPVSGSLVPFVEIQAAETVRIPVCEEDKIDWELQWDQEALEAPLRAGGSAGRMVCRVNGEEAACVPLVFAQDVDRALQPPGGIWTRLMELWNR
;
A
#
# COMPACT_ATOMS: atom_id res chain seq x y z
N MET A 1 -19.42 -9.16 12.41
CA MET A 1 -17.97 -9.36 12.27
C MET A 1 -17.33 -8.08 11.76
N THR A 2 -16.24 -7.67 12.38
CA THR A 2 -15.47 -6.53 11.90
C THR A 2 -14.52 -6.99 10.81
N LEU A 3 -14.65 -6.44 9.62
CA LEU A 3 -13.79 -6.78 8.48
C LEU A 3 -12.47 -6.05 8.53
N THR A 4 -12.54 -4.75 8.77
CA THR A 4 -11.36 -3.89 8.84
C THR A 4 -11.57 -2.83 9.89
N GLU A 5 -10.48 -2.29 10.40
CA GLU A 5 -10.49 -1.14 11.28
C GLU A 5 -9.69 -0.03 10.62
N GLU A 6 -10.21 1.18 10.70
CA GLU A 6 -9.51 2.35 10.17
C GLU A 6 -8.11 2.45 10.76
N GLY A 7 -7.12 2.63 9.91
CA GLY A 7 -5.73 2.75 10.32
C GLY A 7 -5.00 1.44 10.55
N LYS A 8 -5.68 0.30 10.46
CA LYS A 8 -5.03 -0.99 10.64
C LYS A 8 -4.36 -1.43 9.35
N ALA A 9 -3.08 -1.80 9.45
CA ALA A 9 -2.33 -2.30 8.29
C ALA A 9 -2.92 -3.62 7.81
N VAL A 10 -3.18 -3.70 6.50
CA VAL A 10 -3.74 -4.90 5.88
C VAL A 10 -2.76 -5.55 4.92
N ALA A 11 -1.76 -4.81 4.46
CA ALA A 11 -0.79 -5.32 3.51
C ALA A 11 0.47 -4.47 3.54
N ARG A 12 1.52 -4.98 2.89
CA ARG A 12 2.78 -4.27 2.71
C ARG A 12 3.21 -4.52 1.27
N ARG A 13 3.59 -3.46 0.57
CA ARG A 13 3.98 -3.57 -0.83
C ARG A 13 5.38 -3.00 -1.07
N PRO A 14 6.14 -3.59 -1.97
CA PRO A 14 7.45 -3.04 -2.33
C PRO A 14 7.29 -1.73 -3.09
N VAL A 15 8.23 -0.81 -2.85
CA VAL A 15 8.24 0.50 -3.49
C VAL A 15 9.60 0.71 -4.17
N SER A 16 9.55 1.11 -5.43
CA SER A 16 10.75 1.43 -6.19
C SER A 16 11.12 2.90 -6.02
N GLY A 17 12.40 3.20 -6.10
CA GLY A 17 12.87 4.58 -6.08
C GLY A 17 12.79 5.27 -4.72
N SER A 18 12.70 4.51 -3.63
CA SER A 18 12.63 5.06 -2.29
C SER A 18 13.74 4.52 -1.41
N LEU A 19 13.98 5.19 -0.29
CA LEU A 19 14.94 4.74 0.71
C LEU A 19 14.38 3.57 1.53
N VAL A 20 13.06 3.46 1.61
CA VAL A 20 12.41 2.34 2.29
C VAL A 20 11.96 1.33 1.25
N PRO A 21 12.19 0.02 1.52
CA PRO A 21 11.85 -1.00 0.52
C PRO A 21 10.35 -1.28 0.41
N PHE A 22 9.58 -0.96 1.45
CA PHE A 22 8.16 -1.30 1.51
C PHE A 22 7.36 -0.15 2.08
N VAL A 23 6.09 -0.09 1.69
CA VAL A 23 5.11 0.81 2.30
C VAL A 23 3.98 -0.03 2.88
N GLU A 24 3.50 0.34 4.06
CA GLU A 24 2.35 -0.31 4.65
C GLU A 24 1.06 0.28 4.05
N ILE A 25 0.11 -0.60 3.82
CA ILE A 25 -1.21 -0.26 3.29
C ILE A 25 -2.22 -0.50 4.40
N GLN A 26 -3.03 0.49 4.67
CA GLN A 26 -4.04 0.40 5.72
C GLN A 26 -5.44 0.63 5.18
N ALA A 27 -6.43 0.15 5.93
CA ALA A 27 -7.82 0.40 5.61
C ALA A 27 -8.15 1.86 5.92
N ALA A 28 -8.84 2.52 5.01
CA ALA A 28 -9.27 3.90 5.21
C ALA A 28 -10.51 4.01 6.10
N GLU A 29 -11.24 2.91 6.25
CA GLU A 29 -12.50 2.89 6.98
C GLU A 29 -12.63 1.64 7.84
N THR A 30 -13.39 1.76 8.91
CA THR A 30 -13.82 0.59 9.68
C THR A 30 -15.07 0.03 9.01
N VAL A 31 -15.02 -1.23 8.62
CA VAL A 31 -16.14 -1.90 7.95
C VAL A 31 -16.55 -3.12 8.75
N ARG A 32 -17.85 -3.22 9.02
CA ARG A 32 -18.44 -4.36 9.71
C ARG A 32 -19.60 -4.89 8.88
N ILE A 33 -19.66 -6.20 8.76
CA ILE A 33 -20.79 -6.84 8.09
C ILE A 33 -21.32 -7.97 8.97
N PRO A 34 -22.64 -8.23 8.92
CA PRO A 34 -23.20 -9.41 9.59
C PRO A 34 -22.83 -10.63 8.77
N VAL A 35 -22.22 -11.63 9.40
CA VAL A 35 -21.92 -12.90 8.77
C VAL A 35 -22.32 -14.03 9.72
N CYS A 36 -22.76 -15.13 9.14
CA CYS A 36 -23.05 -16.36 9.87
C CYS A 36 -21.83 -17.29 9.79
N GLU A 37 -21.72 -18.21 10.73
CA GLU A 37 -20.61 -19.17 10.74
C GLU A 37 -20.53 -20.01 9.47
N GLU A 38 -21.66 -20.22 8.81
CA GLU A 38 -21.74 -21.00 7.58
C GLU A 38 -21.35 -20.22 6.33
N ASP A 39 -21.21 -18.91 6.42
CA ASP A 39 -20.87 -18.08 5.28
C ASP A 39 -19.42 -18.24 4.88
N LYS A 40 -19.19 -18.35 3.58
CA LYS A 40 -17.85 -18.34 3.02
C LYS A 40 -17.44 -16.91 2.76
N ILE A 41 -16.34 -16.50 3.36
CA ILE A 41 -15.82 -15.16 3.21
C ILE A 41 -14.54 -15.21 2.40
N ASP A 42 -14.53 -14.51 1.28
CA ASP A 42 -13.37 -14.39 0.41
C ASP A 42 -12.94 -12.94 0.32
N TRP A 43 -11.64 -12.73 0.28
CA TRP A 43 -11.05 -11.42 0.18
C TRP A 43 -10.28 -11.29 -1.11
N GLU A 44 -10.40 -10.13 -1.73
CA GLU A 44 -9.60 -9.81 -2.91
C GLU A 44 -9.00 -8.43 -2.73
N LEU A 45 -7.70 -8.33 -2.93
CA LEU A 45 -7.01 -7.05 -2.92
C LEU A 45 -6.86 -6.59 -4.35
N GLN A 46 -7.38 -5.41 -4.65
CA GLN A 46 -7.27 -4.79 -5.96
C GLN A 46 -6.43 -3.54 -5.82
N TRP A 47 -5.31 -3.50 -6.53
CA TRP A 47 -4.39 -2.39 -6.46
C TRP A 47 -4.63 -1.39 -7.59
N ASP A 48 -4.47 -0.10 -7.30
CA ASP A 48 -4.58 0.93 -8.32
C ASP A 48 -3.43 0.87 -9.31
N GLN A 49 -2.26 0.39 -8.83
CA GLN A 49 -1.06 0.25 -9.65
C GLN A 49 -0.41 -1.10 -9.38
N GLU A 50 0.07 -1.74 -10.44
CA GLU A 50 0.78 -3.02 -10.30
C GLU A 50 2.12 -2.84 -9.60
N ALA A 51 2.79 -1.72 -9.83
CA ALA A 51 4.06 -1.40 -9.20
C ALA A 51 3.97 -0.02 -8.58
N LEU A 52 4.57 0.12 -7.40
CA LEU A 52 4.60 1.39 -6.69
C LEU A 52 5.95 2.07 -6.89
N GLU A 53 5.90 3.36 -7.16
CA GLU A 53 7.09 4.19 -7.27
C GLU A 53 6.97 5.38 -6.34
N ALA A 54 8.05 5.72 -5.67
CA ALA A 54 8.09 6.92 -4.84
C ALA A 54 8.05 8.17 -5.74
N PRO A 55 7.50 9.30 -5.27
CA PRO A 55 6.98 9.51 -3.91
C PRO A 55 5.55 9.01 -3.73
N LEU A 56 5.25 8.60 -2.50
CA LEU A 56 3.91 8.22 -2.09
C LEU A 56 3.51 9.07 -0.89
N ARG A 57 2.22 9.34 -0.74
CA ARG A 57 1.73 10.17 0.36
C ARG A 57 0.77 9.38 1.25
N ALA A 58 0.92 9.55 2.55
CA ALA A 58 -0.01 8.99 3.51
C ALA A 58 -1.43 9.44 3.20
N GLY A 59 -2.37 8.51 3.23
CA GLY A 59 -3.76 8.79 2.88
C GLY A 59 -4.05 8.76 1.39
N GLY A 60 -3.02 8.62 0.54
CA GLY A 60 -3.22 8.46 -0.89
C GLY A 60 -3.79 7.09 -1.21
N SER A 61 -4.57 7.00 -2.29
CA SER A 61 -5.22 5.76 -2.67
C SER A 61 -4.21 4.70 -3.09
N ALA A 62 -4.27 3.54 -2.43
CA ALA A 62 -3.43 2.40 -2.76
C ALA A 62 -4.19 1.34 -3.53
N GLY A 63 -5.51 1.29 -3.36
CA GLY A 63 -6.36 0.29 -3.97
C GLY A 63 -7.60 0.08 -3.14
N ARG A 64 -8.13 -1.12 -3.19
CA ARG A 64 -9.31 -1.49 -2.42
C ARG A 64 -9.28 -2.96 -2.06
N MET A 65 -9.98 -3.30 -1.01
CA MET A 65 -10.16 -4.67 -0.60
C MET A 65 -11.65 -5.01 -0.75
N VAL A 66 -11.92 -6.03 -1.53
CA VAL A 66 -13.28 -6.48 -1.78
C VAL A 66 -13.55 -7.71 -0.94
N CYS A 67 -14.62 -7.66 -0.16
CA CYS A 67 -15.07 -8.80 0.63
C CYS A 67 -16.26 -9.43 -0.07
N ARG A 68 -16.15 -10.72 -0.36
CA ARG A 68 -17.25 -11.50 -0.92
C ARG A 68 -17.73 -12.49 0.10
N VAL A 69 -19.03 -12.53 0.30
CA VAL A 69 -19.68 -13.50 1.17
C VAL A 69 -20.51 -14.40 0.26
N ASN A 70 -20.21 -15.70 0.28
CA ASN A 70 -20.87 -16.70 -0.57
C ASN A 70 -20.82 -16.34 -2.07
N GLY A 71 -19.70 -15.74 -2.49
CA GLY A 71 -19.48 -15.37 -3.89
C GLY A 71 -20.05 -14.02 -4.30
N GLU A 72 -20.75 -13.33 -3.41
CA GLU A 72 -21.30 -12.00 -3.69
C GLU A 72 -20.52 -10.92 -2.96
N GLU A 73 -20.29 -9.81 -3.65
CA GLU A 73 -19.61 -8.68 -3.04
C GLU A 73 -20.46 -8.08 -1.91
N ALA A 74 -19.94 -8.18 -0.69
CA ALA A 74 -20.62 -7.67 0.50
C ALA A 74 -20.09 -6.32 0.94
N ALA A 75 -18.82 -6.06 0.69
CA ALA A 75 -18.20 -4.80 1.10
C ALA A 75 -16.98 -4.51 0.22
N CYS A 76 -16.70 -3.22 0.09
CA CYS A 76 -15.51 -2.74 -0.58
C CYS A 76 -14.86 -1.70 0.33
N VAL A 77 -13.62 -1.93 0.71
CA VAL A 77 -12.91 -1.07 1.65
C VAL A 77 -11.79 -0.34 0.91
N PRO A 78 -11.80 0.99 0.90
CA PRO A 78 -10.68 1.73 0.33
C PRO A 78 -9.41 1.47 1.12
N LEU A 79 -8.31 1.34 0.41
CA LEU A 79 -6.99 1.16 1.01
C LEU A 79 -6.15 2.38 0.70
N VAL A 80 -5.39 2.82 1.70
CA VAL A 80 -4.54 4.00 1.58
C VAL A 80 -3.15 3.70 2.10
N PHE A 81 -2.20 4.50 1.68
CA PHE A 81 -0.84 4.40 2.20
C PHE A 81 -0.79 4.87 3.65
N ALA A 82 -0.11 4.12 4.50
CA ALA A 82 -0.03 4.42 5.92
C ALA A 82 0.97 5.53 6.22
N GLN A 83 1.90 5.78 5.33
CA GLN A 83 2.99 6.71 5.57
C GLN A 83 3.42 7.39 4.28
N ASP A 84 4.09 8.52 4.43
CA ASP A 84 4.73 9.17 3.29
C ASP A 84 5.97 8.36 2.93
N VAL A 85 6.20 8.19 1.64
CA VAL A 85 7.42 7.56 1.13
C VAL A 85 8.05 8.54 0.16
N ASP A 86 9.17 9.09 0.55
CA ASP A 86 9.88 10.04 -0.28
C ASP A 86 10.74 9.32 -1.31
N ARG A 87 10.92 9.99 -2.43
CA ARG A 87 11.86 9.49 -3.44
C ARG A 87 13.26 9.48 -2.84
N ALA A 88 14.01 8.42 -3.10
CA ALA A 88 15.39 8.35 -2.70
C ALA A 88 16.13 9.53 -3.33
N LEU A 89 16.90 10.24 -2.51
CA LEU A 89 17.68 11.36 -2.98
C LEU A 89 18.83 10.83 -3.81
N GLN A 90 18.61 10.76 -5.11
CA GLN A 90 19.67 10.49 -6.05
C GLN A 90 20.10 11.83 -6.64
N PRO A 91 21.32 12.24 -6.39
CA PRO A 91 21.83 13.45 -7.06
C PRO A 91 21.72 13.26 -8.58
N PRO A 92 21.57 14.34 -9.34
CA PRO A 92 21.67 14.24 -10.79
C PRO A 92 22.92 13.46 -11.18
N GLY A 93 22.83 12.71 -12.24
CA GLY A 93 23.91 11.78 -12.64
C GLY A 93 25.30 12.35 -12.62
N GLY A 94 25.44 13.65 -12.96
CA GLY A 94 26.75 14.31 -12.93
C GLY A 94 27.33 14.46 -11.52
N ILE A 95 26.46 14.64 -10.51
CA ILE A 95 26.93 14.75 -9.13
C ILE A 95 27.38 13.39 -8.60
N TRP A 96 26.66 12.34 -8.95
CA TRP A 96 27.05 10.98 -8.60
C TRP A 96 28.42 10.64 -9.16
N THR A 97 28.63 10.95 -10.42
CA THR A 97 29.90 10.71 -11.09
C THR A 97 31.03 11.43 -10.38
N ARG A 98 30.81 12.68 -9.99
CA ARG A 98 31.79 13.44 -9.23
C ARG A 98 32.12 12.83 -7.89
N LEU A 99 31.10 12.39 -7.16
CA LEU A 99 31.31 11.76 -5.87
C LEU A 99 32.12 10.48 -6.01
N MET A 100 31.85 9.69 -7.03
CA MET A 100 32.59 8.48 -7.27
C MET A 100 34.03 8.74 -7.70
N GLU A 101 34.25 9.77 -8.50
CA GLU A 101 35.60 10.19 -8.88
C GLU A 101 36.43 10.64 -7.68
N LEU A 102 35.83 11.42 -6.78
CA LEU A 102 36.49 11.84 -5.56
C LEU A 102 36.79 10.68 -4.64
N TRP A 103 35.93 9.69 -4.62
CA TRP A 103 36.09 8.52 -3.80
C TRP A 103 37.21 7.61 -4.29
N ASN A 104 37.39 7.55 -5.59
CA ASN A 104 38.40 6.67 -6.23
C ASN A 104 39.77 7.32 -6.40
N ARG A 105 39.96 8.52 -5.90
CA ARG A 105 41.26 9.20 -5.98
C ARG A 105 42.17 8.87 -4.80
#